data_7ab29271ee56ac45c16e59dc042391df
#
_entry.id   7ab29271ee56ac45c16e59dc042391df
#
_cell.length_a   1.000
_cell.length_b   1.000
_cell.length_c   1.000
_cell.angle_alpha   90.00
_cell.angle_beta   90.00
_cell.angle_gamma   90.00
#
_symmetry.space_group_name_H-M   'P 1'
#
loop_
_entity.id
_entity.type
_entity.pdbx_description
1 polymer ?
#
loop_
_entity_poly.entity_id
_entity_poly.type
_entity_poly.pdbx_seq_one_letter_code
_entity_poly.pdbx_strand_id
1 'polypeptide(L)'
;MCFAMELGNVVEFIDRQKMVCAVILEIKKLRLRLLTEANTEVRLSADRLSHRCNHLLDLSLSREKLVATLREVSSRRKALIDHVDVKELWEILNSEQEWIDLETMTEFCFPENPSADHESAVVRAFFNNRLYFKFSGNRFFPHSEEKVIQLDNQEKENARIERMVADGSRWIKHLVHNETLPSLDLSAEERKDIMEILKSVYLKQKENPYHSLGKRILRGAGVGIEDSR
;
A
#
# COMPACT_ATOMS: atom_id res chain seq x y z
N MET A 1 1.62 10.88 24.18
CA MET A 1 0.92 12.18 24.37
C MET A 1 0.05 12.49 23.16
N CYS A 2 -1.22 12.86 23.36
CA CYS A 2 -2.09 13.27 22.25
C CYS A 2 -1.80 14.74 21.95
N PHE A 3 -0.96 15.03 20.96
CA PHE A 3 -0.67 16.43 20.59
C PHE A 3 -1.91 17.09 19.99
N ALA A 4 -2.20 18.33 20.45
CA ALA A 4 -3.24 19.13 19.84
C ALA A 4 -2.85 19.42 18.38
N MET A 5 -3.78 19.21 17.45
CA MET A 5 -3.55 19.54 16.05
C MET A 5 -3.63 21.07 15.89
N GLU A 6 -2.63 21.62 15.21
CA GLU A 6 -2.52 23.04 14.93
C GLU A 6 -2.40 23.31 13.44
N LEU A 7 -2.75 24.53 13.04
CA LEU A 7 -2.52 25.00 11.67
C LEU A 7 -1.01 24.98 11.39
N GLY A 8 -0.63 24.52 10.23
CA GLY A 8 0.78 24.38 9.87
C GLY A 8 1.41 23.04 10.25
N ASN A 9 0.77 22.19 11.06
CA ASN A 9 1.31 20.87 11.34
C ASN A 9 1.48 20.05 10.04
N VAL A 10 2.65 19.42 9.94
CA VAL A 10 2.90 18.42 8.90
C VAL A 10 2.30 17.09 9.36
N VAL A 11 1.50 16.50 8.48
CA VAL A 11 0.76 15.27 8.75
C VAL A 11 0.89 14.30 7.57
N GLU A 12 0.57 13.04 7.80
CA GLU A 12 0.56 12.03 6.76
C GLU A 12 -0.73 11.21 6.78
N PHE A 13 -1.18 10.83 5.61
CA PHE A 13 -2.34 9.97 5.42
C PHE A 13 -2.14 9.05 4.22
N ILE A 14 -2.96 8.00 4.13
CA ILE A 14 -2.91 7.04 3.04
C ILE A 14 -3.93 7.44 1.97
N ASP A 15 -3.43 7.64 0.74
CA ASP A 15 -4.26 7.78 -0.46
C ASP A 15 -3.80 6.78 -1.51
N ARG A 16 -4.75 5.99 -2.05
CA ARG A 16 -4.49 4.98 -3.10
C ARG A 16 -3.25 4.13 -2.83
N GLN A 17 -3.14 3.60 -1.62
CA GLN A 17 -2.01 2.76 -1.15
C GLN A 17 -0.65 3.48 -1.12
N LYS A 18 -0.64 4.80 -1.06
CA LYS A 18 0.59 5.60 -0.89
C LYS A 18 0.47 6.49 0.34
N MET A 19 1.56 6.63 1.06
CA MET A 19 1.68 7.61 2.13
C MET A 19 1.91 8.99 1.51
N VAL A 20 1.04 9.94 1.84
CA VAL A 20 1.05 11.32 1.33
C VAL A 20 1.39 12.27 2.45
N CYS A 21 2.42 13.11 2.25
CA CYS A 21 2.81 14.18 3.16
C CYS A 21 2.00 15.45 2.86
N ALA A 22 1.49 16.10 3.89
CA ALA A 22 0.65 17.27 3.77
C ALA A 22 0.80 18.22 4.95
N VAL A 23 0.36 19.49 4.78
CA VAL A 23 0.28 20.48 5.85
C VAL A 23 -1.18 20.85 6.11
N ILE A 24 -1.53 21.07 7.39
CA ILE A 24 -2.86 21.48 7.80
C ILE A 24 -3.06 22.96 7.51
N LEU A 25 -3.99 23.29 6.59
CA LEU A 25 -4.38 24.66 6.24
C LEU A 25 -5.58 25.14 7.08
N GLU A 26 -6.47 24.24 7.47
CA GLU A 26 -7.69 24.58 8.20
C GLU A 26 -8.17 23.39 9.03
N ILE A 27 -8.70 23.70 10.22
CA ILE A 27 -9.31 22.72 11.13
C ILE A 27 -10.74 23.17 11.39
N LYS A 28 -11.73 22.35 11.01
CA LYS A 28 -13.14 22.56 11.32
C LYS A 28 -13.70 21.35 12.06
N LYS A 29 -13.80 21.46 13.38
CA LYS A 29 -14.14 20.33 14.26
C LYS A 29 -13.15 19.18 14.03
N LEU A 30 -13.61 18.03 13.51
CA LEU A 30 -12.78 16.86 13.17
C LEU A 30 -12.38 16.79 11.70
N ARG A 31 -12.74 17.77 10.87
CA ARG A 31 -12.40 17.83 9.45
C ARG A 31 -11.22 18.75 9.22
N LEU A 32 -10.26 18.26 8.45
CA LEU A 32 -9.04 18.96 8.10
C LEU A 32 -9.06 19.29 6.61
N ARG A 33 -8.58 20.51 6.27
CA ARG A 33 -8.20 20.88 4.92
C ARG A 33 -6.68 20.88 4.85
N LEU A 34 -6.13 20.08 3.95
CA LEU A 34 -4.71 19.81 3.83
C LEU A 34 -4.22 20.23 2.46
N LEU A 35 -2.98 20.76 2.40
CA LEU A 35 -2.22 20.94 1.16
C LEU A 35 -1.18 19.82 1.10
N THR A 36 -1.19 19.06 0.00
CA THR A 36 -0.28 17.91 -0.19
C THR A 36 1.01 18.29 -0.91
N GLU A 37 2.02 17.43 -0.81
CA GLU A 37 3.27 17.51 -1.57
C GLU A 37 3.07 17.51 -3.11
N ALA A 38 1.92 17.01 -3.58
CA ALA A 38 1.52 17.03 -5.00
C ALA A 38 0.82 18.33 -5.41
N ASN A 39 0.82 19.36 -4.55
CA ASN A 39 0.15 20.66 -4.76
C ASN A 39 -1.38 20.55 -4.93
N THR A 40 -2.00 19.56 -4.30
CA THR A 40 -3.46 19.38 -4.29
C THR A 40 -4.03 19.64 -2.92
N GLU A 41 -5.24 20.16 -2.84
CA GLU A 41 -5.96 20.29 -1.57
C GLU A 41 -6.92 19.12 -1.39
N VAL A 42 -6.88 18.54 -0.20
CA VAL A 42 -7.76 17.44 0.18
C VAL A 42 -8.48 17.76 1.50
N ARG A 43 -9.66 17.18 1.66
CA ARG A 43 -10.42 17.25 2.91
C ARG A 43 -10.62 15.85 3.46
N LEU A 44 -10.22 15.63 4.70
CA LEU A 44 -10.39 14.36 5.38
C LEU A 44 -10.68 14.57 6.86
N SER A 45 -11.14 13.53 7.54
CA SER A 45 -11.29 13.58 8.99
C SER A 45 -9.97 13.24 9.69
N ALA A 46 -9.79 13.75 10.90
CA ALA A 46 -8.55 13.63 11.65
C ALA A 46 -8.16 12.19 12.00
N ASP A 47 -9.14 11.29 12.10
CA ASP A 47 -8.94 9.86 12.34
C ASP A 47 -8.32 9.11 11.14
N ARG A 48 -8.32 9.72 9.96
CA ARG A 48 -7.68 9.18 8.75
C ARG A 48 -6.18 9.51 8.65
N LEU A 49 -5.64 10.29 9.57
CA LEU A 49 -4.21 10.55 9.62
C LEU A 49 -3.46 9.29 10.07
N SER A 50 -2.43 8.92 9.32
CA SER A 50 -1.55 7.80 9.64
C SER A 50 -0.39 8.21 10.54
N HIS A 51 0.06 9.45 10.41
CA HIS A 51 1.11 10.02 11.26
C HIS A 51 0.87 11.51 11.47
N ARG A 52 1.23 11.99 12.67
CA ARG A 52 1.13 13.39 13.10
C ARG A 52 2.45 13.78 13.72
N CYS A 53 3.05 14.85 13.28
CA CYS A 53 4.26 15.36 13.90
C CYS A 53 4.10 16.80 14.37
N ASN A 54 4.96 17.19 15.32
CA ASN A 54 5.00 18.55 15.88
C ASN A 54 5.68 19.57 14.97
N HIS A 55 6.11 19.15 13.76
CA HIS A 55 6.72 20.07 12.82
C HIS A 55 5.68 21.04 12.27
N LEU A 56 5.88 22.34 12.50
CA LEU A 56 5.02 23.41 12.04
C LEU A 56 5.66 24.11 10.85
N LEU A 57 4.93 24.21 9.75
CA LEU A 57 5.28 25.09 8.63
C LEU A 57 4.63 26.47 8.81
N ASP A 58 5.38 27.51 8.46
CA ASP A 58 4.86 28.87 8.42
C ASP A 58 3.90 29.03 7.23
N LEU A 59 2.61 29.15 7.53
CA LEU A 59 1.56 29.30 6.54
C LEU A 59 1.55 30.69 5.86
N SER A 60 2.38 31.64 6.28
CA SER A 60 2.59 32.92 5.58
C SER A 60 3.43 32.76 4.31
N LEU A 61 4.12 31.64 4.15
CA LEU A 61 4.90 31.31 2.95
C LEU A 61 4.00 31.12 1.73
N SER A 62 4.57 31.37 0.55
CA SER A 62 3.85 31.10 -0.68
C SER A 62 3.52 29.60 -0.83
N ARG A 63 2.45 29.29 -1.53
CA ARG A 63 2.01 27.91 -1.77
C ARG A 63 3.12 27.06 -2.38
N GLU A 64 3.90 27.61 -3.32
CA GLU A 64 5.02 26.93 -3.96
C GLU A 64 6.11 26.56 -2.94
N LYS A 65 6.42 27.45 -2.01
CA LYS A 65 7.40 27.18 -0.94
C LYS A 65 6.90 26.12 0.01
N LEU A 66 5.63 26.16 0.42
CA LEU A 66 5.03 25.11 1.25
C LEU A 66 5.13 23.74 0.58
N VAL A 67 4.78 23.65 -0.70
CA VAL A 67 4.87 22.40 -1.47
C VAL A 67 6.32 21.92 -1.61
N ALA A 68 7.26 22.82 -1.86
CA ALA A 68 8.69 22.48 -1.94
C ALA A 68 9.18 21.88 -0.61
N THR A 69 8.88 22.54 0.51
CA THR A 69 9.24 22.03 1.85
C THR A 69 8.59 20.67 2.15
N LEU A 70 7.32 20.47 1.78
CA LEU A 70 6.65 19.16 1.96
C LEU A 70 7.35 18.06 1.15
N ARG A 71 7.81 18.36 -0.05
CA ARG A 71 8.57 17.41 -0.89
C ARG A 71 9.92 17.06 -0.27
N GLU A 72 10.62 18.04 0.28
CA GLU A 72 11.89 17.83 0.99
C GLU A 72 11.69 16.94 2.23
N VAL A 73 10.67 17.24 3.06
CA VAL A 73 10.29 16.41 4.21
C VAL A 73 9.96 14.98 3.76
N SER A 74 9.12 14.84 2.75
CA SER A 74 8.75 13.52 2.22
C SER A 74 9.95 12.74 1.68
N SER A 75 10.89 13.42 1.02
CA SER A 75 12.12 12.81 0.49
C SER A 75 13.04 12.32 1.61
N ARG A 76 13.27 13.13 2.65
CA ARG A 76 14.05 12.71 3.84
C ARG A 76 13.42 11.48 4.49
N ARG A 77 12.11 11.51 4.75
CA ARG A 77 11.38 10.39 5.34
C ARG A 77 11.47 9.10 4.50
N LYS A 78 11.44 9.24 3.17
CA LYS A 78 11.65 8.10 2.26
C LYS A 78 13.05 7.52 2.36
N ALA A 79 14.09 8.35 2.43
CA ALA A 79 15.46 7.88 2.57
C ALA A 79 15.71 7.15 3.90
N LEU A 80 14.98 7.50 4.95
CA LEU A 80 15.09 6.82 6.25
C LEU A 80 14.41 5.44 6.29
N ILE A 81 13.52 5.12 5.34
CA ILE A 81 12.83 3.82 5.30
C ILE A 81 13.83 2.66 5.17
N ASP A 82 14.89 2.86 4.39
CA ASP A 82 15.89 1.83 4.11
C ASP A 82 16.72 1.43 5.36
N HIS A 83 16.64 2.22 6.44
CA HIS A 83 17.24 1.90 7.74
C HIS A 83 16.32 1.09 8.66
N VAL A 84 15.08 0.80 8.25
CA VAL A 84 14.12 0.06 9.06
C VAL A 84 13.94 -1.36 8.50
N ASP A 85 14.62 -2.32 9.10
CA ASP A 85 14.42 -3.74 8.78
C ASP A 85 13.25 -4.32 9.59
N VAL A 86 12.07 -4.30 8.97
CA VAL A 86 10.81 -4.79 9.61
C VAL A 86 10.89 -6.28 9.92
N LYS A 87 11.63 -7.06 9.13
CA LYS A 87 11.79 -8.49 9.34
C LYS A 87 12.68 -8.77 10.55
N GLU A 88 13.83 -8.11 10.64
CA GLU A 88 14.76 -8.24 11.79
C GLU A 88 14.05 -7.85 13.09
N LEU A 89 13.30 -6.74 13.09
CA LEU A 89 12.49 -6.33 14.24
C LEU A 89 11.49 -7.41 14.65
N TRP A 90 10.85 -8.05 13.68
CA TRP A 90 9.91 -9.12 13.97
C TRP A 90 10.63 -10.36 14.54
N GLU A 91 11.80 -10.73 14.01
CA GLU A 91 12.58 -11.86 14.53
C GLU A 91 12.95 -11.68 16.01
N ILE A 92 13.15 -10.42 16.44
CA ILE A 92 13.46 -10.09 17.84
C ILE A 92 12.17 -10.04 18.69
N LEU A 93 11.08 -9.48 18.16
CA LEU A 93 9.89 -9.09 18.94
C LEU A 93 8.71 -10.07 18.83
N ASN A 94 8.78 -11.11 17.98
CA ASN A 94 7.64 -11.99 17.73
C ASN A 94 7.22 -12.81 18.96
N SER A 95 8.13 -13.02 19.92
CA SER A 95 7.84 -13.71 21.17
C SER A 95 7.05 -12.88 22.18
N GLU A 96 7.14 -11.56 22.11
CA GLU A 96 6.55 -10.66 23.11
C GLU A 96 5.01 -10.68 23.07
N GLN A 97 4.41 -10.87 21.88
CA GLN A 97 2.94 -10.92 21.66
C GLN A 97 2.19 -9.77 22.35
N GLU A 98 2.80 -8.59 22.38
CA GLU A 98 2.26 -7.38 22.98
C GLU A 98 2.20 -6.22 21.98
N TRP A 99 1.36 -5.23 22.30
CA TRP A 99 1.29 -4.01 21.51
C TRP A 99 2.45 -3.08 21.86
N ILE A 100 3.28 -2.79 20.88
CA ILE A 100 4.42 -1.87 20.96
C ILE A 100 3.97 -0.52 20.39
N ASP A 101 4.18 0.56 21.13
CA ASP A 101 3.86 1.90 20.63
C ASP A 101 4.90 2.43 19.62
N LEU A 102 4.53 3.50 18.92
CA LEU A 102 5.38 4.09 17.89
C LEU A 102 6.67 4.66 18.45
N GLU A 103 6.65 5.25 19.64
CA GLU A 103 7.82 5.83 20.28
C GLU A 103 8.87 4.73 20.54
N THR A 104 8.48 3.67 21.23
CA THR A 104 9.33 2.50 21.51
C THR A 104 9.85 1.85 20.21
N MET A 105 8.97 1.67 19.21
CA MET A 105 9.39 1.09 17.94
C MET A 105 10.38 1.98 17.19
N THR A 106 10.23 3.30 17.31
CA THR A 106 11.16 4.26 16.70
C THR A 106 12.53 4.23 17.38
N GLU A 107 12.55 4.10 18.72
CA GLU A 107 13.80 3.95 19.50
C GLU A 107 14.56 2.67 19.13
N PHE A 108 13.87 1.56 18.88
CA PHE A 108 14.50 0.33 18.38
C PHE A 108 15.18 0.53 17.02
N CYS A 109 14.56 1.28 16.11
CA CYS A 109 15.10 1.54 14.78
C CYS A 109 16.18 2.64 14.77
N PHE A 110 16.02 3.64 15.62
CA PHE A 110 16.83 4.87 15.65
C PHE A 110 17.16 5.24 17.11
N PRO A 111 18.11 4.57 17.75
CA PRO A 111 18.43 4.77 19.17
C PRO A 111 19.03 6.14 19.49
N GLU A 112 19.60 6.83 18.50
CA GLU A 112 20.23 8.14 18.68
C GLU A 112 19.26 9.27 18.32
N ASN A 113 18.63 9.86 19.33
CA ASN A 113 17.76 11.04 19.21
C ASN A 113 16.67 10.93 18.12
N PRO A 114 15.70 10.04 18.28
CA PRO A 114 14.64 9.86 17.30
C PRO A 114 13.85 11.16 17.09
N SER A 115 13.52 11.46 15.86
CA SER A 115 12.77 12.64 15.44
C SER A 115 11.45 12.24 14.80
N ALA A 116 10.57 13.22 14.59
CA ALA A 116 9.31 12.99 13.87
C ALA A 116 9.49 12.44 12.42
N ASP A 117 10.64 12.69 11.78
CA ASP A 117 10.96 12.10 10.49
C ASP A 117 11.31 10.61 10.62
N HIS A 118 11.95 10.20 11.72
CA HIS A 118 12.20 8.80 12.08
C HIS A 118 10.89 8.05 12.40
N GLU A 119 10.01 8.64 13.21
CA GLU A 119 8.67 8.08 13.47
C GLU A 119 7.89 7.85 12.17
N SER A 120 7.89 8.84 11.27
CA SER A 120 7.26 8.71 9.96
C SER A 120 7.89 7.60 9.11
N ALA A 121 9.23 7.48 9.14
CA ALA A 121 9.93 6.42 8.41
C ALA A 121 9.53 5.02 8.91
N VAL A 122 9.41 4.85 10.23
CA VAL A 122 8.90 3.61 10.85
C VAL A 122 7.48 3.32 10.37
N VAL A 123 6.55 4.28 10.51
CA VAL A 123 5.17 4.09 10.03
C VAL A 123 5.11 3.72 8.56
N ARG A 124 5.94 4.35 7.72
CA ARG A 124 6.03 4.06 6.28
C ARG A 124 6.61 2.67 5.99
N ALA A 125 7.66 2.26 6.69
CA ALA A 125 8.27 0.94 6.53
C ALA A 125 7.27 -0.17 6.86
N PHE A 126 6.57 -0.06 7.98
CA PHE A 126 5.54 -1.01 8.40
C PHE A 126 4.29 -0.96 7.51
N PHE A 127 3.96 0.20 6.96
CA PHE A 127 2.89 0.30 5.96
C PHE A 127 3.24 -0.42 4.66
N ASN A 128 4.49 -0.33 4.22
CA ASN A 128 4.98 -1.00 3.01
C ASN A 128 5.16 -2.51 3.20
N ASN A 129 5.47 -2.94 4.42
CA ASN A 129 5.66 -4.35 4.77
C ASN A 129 4.74 -4.75 5.94
N ARG A 130 3.54 -5.22 5.59
CA ARG A 130 2.50 -5.62 6.56
C ARG A 130 2.53 -7.10 6.92
N LEU A 131 3.52 -7.82 6.40
CA LEU A 131 3.62 -9.26 6.58
C LEU A 131 3.87 -9.62 8.04
N TYR A 132 4.72 -8.86 8.70
CA TYR A 132 5.25 -9.20 10.03
C TYR A 132 4.49 -8.60 11.19
N PHE A 133 3.86 -7.44 11.00
CA PHE A 133 3.15 -6.74 12.06
C PHE A 133 1.75 -6.29 11.64
N LYS A 134 0.83 -6.35 12.59
CA LYS A 134 -0.44 -5.62 12.53
C LYS A 134 -0.21 -4.21 13.03
N PHE A 135 -0.66 -3.21 12.28
CA PHE A 135 -0.62 -1.80 12.66
C PHE A 135 -2.02 -1.30 12.98
N SER A 136 -2.20 -0.66 14.13
CA SER A 136 -3.47 -0.04 14.53
C SER A 136 -3.25 1.22 15.34
N GLY A 137 -3.69 2.36 14.82
CA GLY A 137 -3.42 3.67 15.40
C GLY A 137 -1.91 3.97 15.38
N ASN A 138 -1.31 4.13 16.56
CA ASN A 138 0.13 4.33 16.73
C ASN A 138 0.80 3.12 17.40
N ARG A 139 0.30 1.92 17.17
CA ARG A 139 0.82 0.70 17.80
C ARG A 139 1.00 -0.42 16.79
N PHE A 140 1.98 -1.26 17.07
CA PHE A 140 2.38 -2.43 16.28
C PHE A 140 2.18 -3.68 17.12
N PHE A 141 1.69 -4.75 16.50
CA PHE A 141 1.56 -6.05 17.14
C PHE A 141 2.23 -7.10 16.26
N PRO A 142 3.24 -7.85 16.74
CA PRO A 142 3.92 -8.85 15.94
C PRO A 142 2.98 -10.01 15.59
N HIS A 143 2.99 -10.45 14.34
CA HIS A 143 2.28 -11.66 13.94
C HIS A 143 3.01 -12.90 14.43
N SER A 144 2.27 -13.98 14.75
CA SER A 144 2.90 -15.29 15.01
C SER A 144 3.54 -15.86 13.72
N GLU A 145 4.46 -16.80 13.87
CA GLU A 145 5.13 -17.46 12.74
C GLU A 145 4.12 -18.09 11.77
N GLU A 146 3.10 -18.79 12.31
CA GLU A 146 2.05 -19.40 11.48
C GLU A 146 1.29 -18.32 10.67
N LYS A 147 1.05 -17.16 11.30
CA LYS A 147 0.35 -16.06 10.64
C LYS A 147 1.20 -15.45 9.53
N VAL A 148 2.50 -15.28 9.75
CA VAL A 148 3.45 -14.80 8.73
C VAL A 148 3.50 -15.77 7.55
N ILE A 149 3.64 -17.08 7.80
CA ILE A 149 3.62 -18.10 6.75
C ILE A 149 2.31 -18.07 5.97
N GLN A 150 1.17 -17.94 6.65
CA GLN A 150 -0.14 -17.84 6.01
C GLN A 150 -0.23 -16.61 5.08
N LEU A 151 0.20 -15.44 5.57
CA LEU A 151 0.16 -14.18 4.80
C LEU A 151 1.12 -14.22 3.62
N ASP A 152 2.34 -14.73 3.80
CA ASP A 152 3.34 -14.87 2.73
C ASP A 152 2.83 -15.80 1.60
N ASN A 153 2.25 -16.96 1.97
CA ASN A 153 1.63 -17.86 1.01
C ASN A 153 0.47 -17.19 0.26
N GLN A 154 -0.35 -16.41 0.95
CA GLN A 154 -1.45 -15.66 0.34
C GLN A 154 -0.95 -14.58 -0.63
N GLU A 155 0.11 -13.85 -0.27
CA GLU A 155 0.72 -12.85 -1.15
C GLU A 155 1.34 -13.50 -2.40
N LYS A 156 2.06 -14.62 -2.24
CA LYS A 156 2.62 -15.39 -3.36
C LYS A 156 1.53 -15.89 -4.31
N GLU A 157 0.44 -16.43 -3.77
CA GLU A 157 -0.68 -16.90 -4.59
C GLU A 157 -1.39 -15.74 -5.29
N ASN A 158 -1.61 -14.62 -4.61
CA ASN A 158 -2.17 -13.42 -5.22
C ASN A 158 -1.28 -12.91 -6.36
N ALA A 159 0.03 -12.83 -6.15
CA ALA A 159 0.99 -12.42 -7.18
C ALA A 159 0.98 -13.39 -8.39
N ARG A 160 0.88 -14.71 -8.14
CA ARG A 160 0.73 -15.73 -9.19
C ARG A 160 -0.53 -15.51 -10.01
N ILE A 161 -1.66 -15.26 -9.34
CA ILE A 161 -2.95 -14.98 -9.99
C ILE A 161 -2.88 -13.70 -10.83
N GLU A 162 -2.33 -12.61 -10.30
CA GLU A 162 -2.20 -11.35 -11.03
C GLU A 162 -1.30 -11.52 -12.28
N ARG A 163 -0.19 -12.23 -12.16
CA ARG A 163 0.67 -12.57 -13.31
C ARG A 163 -0.09 -13.39 -14.34
N MET A 164 -0.81 -14.42 -13.92
CA MET A 164 -1.63 -15.26 -14.82
C MET A 164 -2.69 -14.44 -15.56
N VAL A 165 -3.35 -13.49 -14.87
CA VAL A 165 -4.32 -12.58 -15.51
C VAL A 165 -3.64 -11.68 -16.53
N ALA A 166 -2.50 -11.08 -16.19
CA ALA A 166 -1.79 -10.17 -17.09
C ALA A 166 -1.28 -10.90 -18.35
N ASP A 167 -0.62 -12.04 -18.16
CA ASP A 167 -0.02 -12.81 -19.25
C ASP A 167 -1.08 -13.53 -20.09
N GLY A 168 -2.11 -14.08 -19.43
CA GLY A 168 -3.26 -14.67 -20.11
C GLY A 168 -4.04 -13.65 -20.94
N SER A 169 -4.25 -12.45 -20.42
CA SER A 169 -4.90 -11.37 -21.17
C SER A 169 -4.11 -10.98 -22.42
N ARG A 170 -2.78 -10.84 -22.29
CA ARG A 170 -1.90 -10.55 -23.43
C ARG A 170 -1.95 -11.66 -24.46
N TRP A 171 -1.85 -12.91 -24.02
CA TRP A 171 -1.90 -14.07 -24.91
C TRP A 171 -3.22 -14.18 -25.68
N ILE A 172 -4.36 -14.06 -25.01
CA ILE A 172 -5.68 -14.10 -25.64
C ILE A 172 -5.87 -12.93 -26.61
N LYS A 173 -5.43 -11.73 -26.25
CA LYS A 173 -5.49 -10.57 -27.14
C LYS A 173 -4.76 -10.83 -28.46
N HIS A 174 -3.54 -11.39 -28.43
CA HIS A 174 -2.79 -11.74 -29.64
C HIS A 174 -3.49 -12.84 -30.45
N LEU A 175 -4.07 -13.86 -29.80
CA LEU A 175 -4.82 -14.91 -30.52
C LEU A 175 -6.05 -14.34 -31.24
N VAL A 176 -6.78 -13.42 -30.61
CA VAL A 176 -7.98 -12.82 -31.19
C VAL A 176 -7.66 -11.90 -32.37
N HIS A 177 -6.54 -11.19 -32.31
CA HIS A 177 -6.14 -10.23 -33.35
C HIS A 177 -5.21 -10.81 -34.41
N ASN A 178 -4.86 -12.11 -34.37
CA ASN A 178 -3.91 -12.76 -35.27
C ASN A 178 -2.54 -12.04 -35.35
N GLU A 179 -2.13 -11.38 -34.27
CA GLU A 179 -0.85 -10.71 -34.18
C GLU A 179 0.26 -11.73 -33.90
N THR A 180 1.47 -11.49 -34.43
CA THR A 180 2.67 -12.27 -34.05
C THR A 180 2.91 -12.16 -32.56
N LEU A 181 2.87 -13.30 -31.85
CA LEU A 181 3.12 -13.38 -30.41
C LEU A 181 4.50 -12.78 -30.09
N PRO A 182 4.58 -11.71 -29.28
CA PRO A 182 5.83 -11.41 -28.61
C PRO A 182 6.21 -12.64 -27.76
N SER A 183 7.48 -12.82 -27.44
CA SER A 183 7.95 -13.90 -26.57
C SER A 183 7.28 -13.76 -25.19
N LEU A 184 6.06 -14.28 -25.08
CA LEU A 184 5.37 -14.43 -23.81
C LEU A 184 5.99 -15.62 -23.10
N ASP A 185 6.48 -15.38 -21.92
CA ASP A 185 7.13 -16.38 -21.05
C ASP A 185 6.09 -17.28 -20.37
N LEU A 186 5.11 -17.77 -21.18
CA LEU A 186 4.08 -18.71 -20.77
C LEU A 186 4.47 -20.11 -21.18
N SER A 187 4.64 -20.98 -20.19
CA SER A 187 4.84 -22.41 -20.41
C SER A 187 3.63 -23.06 -21.07
N ALA A 188 3.82 -24.26 -21.63
CA ALA A 188 2.71 -25.04 -22.20
C ALA A 188 1.66 -25.39 -21.14
N GLU A 189 2.08 -25.62 -19.90
CA GLU A 189 1.21 -25.93 -18.78
C GLU A 189 0.35 -24.71 -18.36
N GLU A 190 0.97 -23.54 -18.23
CA GLU A 190 0.24 -22.29 -17.92
C GLU A 190 -0.79 -21.94 -19.01
N ARG A 191 -0.48 -22.18 -20.28
CA ARG A 191 -1.45 -22.01 -21.39
C ARG A 191 -2.63 -22.98 -21.25
N LYS A 192 -2.37 -24.22 -20.87
CA LYS A 192 -3.41 -25.22 -20.64
C LYS A 192 -4.32 -24.81 -19.48
N ASP A 193 -3.74 -24.34 -18.37
CA ASP A 193 -4.48 -23.85 -17.21
C ASP A 193 -5.38 -22.66 -17.59
N ILE A 194 -4.85 -21.69 -18.33
CA ILE A 194 -5.62 -20.55 -18.83
C ILE A 194 -6.79 -21.03 -19.70
N MET A 195 -6.59 -21.99 -20.58
CA MET A 195 -7.66 -22.53 -21.42
C MET A 195 -8.75 -23.23 -20.59
N GLU A 196 -8.39 -23.99 -19.56
CA GLU A 196 -9.37 -24.61 -18.66
C GLU A 196 -10.16 -23.57 -17.87
N ILE A 197 -9.49 -22.51 -17.41
CA ILE A 197 -10.13 -21.37 -16.75
C ILE A 197 -11.13 -20.69 -17.69
N LEU A 198 -10.76 -20.46 -18.96
CA LEU A 198 -11.63 -19.84 -19.96
C LEU A 198 -12.82 -20.73 -20.32
N LYS A 199 -12.65 -22.05 -20.36
CA LYS A 199 -13.76 -23.00 -20.56
C LYS A 199 -14.82 -22.83 -19.48
N SER A 200 -14.44 -22.57 -18.22
CA SER A 200 -15.40 -22.35 -17.14
C SER A 200 -16.30 -21.13 -17.37
N VAL A 201 -15.78 -20.09 -18.05
CA VAL A 201 -16.57 -18.91 -18.42
C VAL A 201 -17.47 -19.23 -19.62
N TYR A 202 -16.92 -19.89 -20.65
CA TYR A 202 -17.69 -20.27 -21.84
C TYR A 202 -18.88 -21.17 -21.52
N LEU A 203 -18.66 -22.17 -20.64
CA LEU A 203 -19.70 -23.10 -20.21
C LEU A 203 -20.63 -22.50 -19.15
N LYS A 204 -20.51 -21.20 -18.84
CA LYS A 204 -21.33 -20.47 -17.85
C LYS A 204 -21.36 -21.12 -16.47
N GLN A 205 -20.29 -21.79 -16.09
CA GLN A 205 -20.14 -22.48 -14.79
C GLN A 205 -19.91 -21.45 -13.66
N LYS A 206 -20.96 -20.72 -13.26
CA LYS A 206 -20.86 -19.63 -12.27
C LYS A 206 -20.38 -20.07 -10.90
N GLU A 207 -20.58 -21.34 -10.55
CA GLU A 207 -20.13 -21.95 -9.28
C GLU A 207 -18.66 -22.40 -9.32
N ASN A 208 -18.04 -22.40 -10.50
CA ASN A 208 -16.63 -22.76 -10.63
C ASN A 208 -15.77 -21.63 -10.02
N PRO A 209 -14.85 -21.94 -9.10
CA PRO A 209 -14.00 -20.95 -8.43
C PRO A 209 -13.15 -20.12 -9.41
N TYR A 210 -12.83 -20.69 -10.57
CA TYR A 210 -12.05 -20.02 -11.62
C TYR A 210 -12.87 -19.13 -12.56
N HIS A 211 -14.20 -19.13 -12.45
CA HIS A 211 -15.06 -18.34 -13.34
C HIS A 211 -14.77 -16.84 -13.29
N SER A 212 -14.57 -16.28 -12.09
CA SER A 212 -14.20 -14.88 -11.91
C SER A 212 -12.83 -14.55 -12.51
N LEU A 213 -11.88 -15.46 -12.39
CA LEU A 213 -10.53 -15.33 -12.94
C LEU A 213 -10.55 -15.31 -14.47
N GLY A 214 -11.31 -16.22 -15.10
CA GLY A 214 -11.50 -16.26 -16.55
C GLY A 214 -12.14 -14.96 -17.08
N LYS A 215 -13.14 -14.40 -16.37
CA LYS A 215 -13.71 -13.09 -16.71
C LYS A 215 -12.67 -11.95 -16.64
N ARG A 216 -11.77 -11.98 -15.68
CA ARG A 216 -10.69 -10.99 -15.57
C ARG A 216 -9.75 -11.08 -16.77
N ILE A 217 -9.34 -12.29 -17.18
CA ILE A 217 -8.47 -12.54 -18.34
C ILE A 217 -9.14 -12.02 -19.63
N LEU A 218 -10.39 -12.39 -19.89
CA LEU A 218 -11.11 -11.94 -21.09
C LEU A 218 -11.30 -10.43 -21.14
N ARG A 219 -11.64 -9.82 -20.02
CA ARG A 219 -11.78 -8.36 -19.89
C ARG A 219 -10.47 -7.63 -20.17
N GLY A 220 -9.35 -8.14 -19.63
CA GLY A 220 -8.00 -7.63 -19.90
C GLY A 220 -7.57 -7.79 -21.37
N ALA A 221 -8.06 -8.81 -22.05
CA ALA A 221 -7.85 -9.03 -23.48
C ALA A 221 -8.74 -8.15 -24.39
N GLY A 222 -9.69 -7.39 -23.83
CA GLY A 222 -10.64 -6.60 -24.59
C GLY A 222 -11.78 -7.43 -25.21
N VAL A 223 -11.96 -8.68 -24.75
CA VAL A 223 -13.03 -9.55 -25.23
C VAL A 223 -14.29 -9.29 -24.42
N GLY A 224 -15.36 -8.87 -25.10
CA GLY A 224 -16.68 -8.65 -24.49
C GLY A 224 -17.25 -9.96 -23.95
N ILE A 225 -17.63 -9.94 -22.66
CA ILE A 225 -18.37 -11.04 -22.05
C ILE A 225 -19.82 -10.58 -22.05
N GLU A 226 -20.64 -11.10 -22.95
CA GLU A 226 -22.08 -10.90 -22.85
C GLU A 226 -22.58 -11.66 -21.62
N ASP A 227 -22.90 -10.91 -20.57
CA ASP A 227 -23.73 -11.44 -19.48
C ASP A 227 -25.15 -11.60 -20.06
N SER A 228 -25.41 -12.73 -20.71
CA SER A 228 -26.76 -13.09 -21.06
C SER A 228 -27.58 -13.20 -19.77
N ARG A 229 -28.49 -12.25 -19.58
CA ARG A 229 -29.55 -12.27 -18.55
C ARG A 229 -30.44 -13.48 -18.71
#